data_81a7026f0131c93db58c6ebca1093190
#
_entry.id   81a7026f0131c93db58c6ebca1093190
#
_cell.length_a   1.000
_cell.length_b   1.000
_cell.length_c   1.000
_cell.angle_alpha   90.00
_cell.angle_beta   90.00
_cell.angle_gamma   90.00
#
_symmetry.space_group_name_H-M   'P 1'
#
loop_
_entity.id
_entity.type
_entity.pdbx_description
1 polymer ?
#
loop_
_entity_poly.entity_id
_entity_poly.type
_entity_poly.pdbx_seq_one_letter_code
_entity_poly.pdbx_strand_id
1 'polypeptide(L)'
;MAMVVQHNLSSMNTNRQLGISTAQLATSTEKLSSGYRINRAADDAAGLKISEKMRSQVRGLDQASDNAENGISLIQTAEGALTETHAILQRMNQLAVQGANDTNEDIDRDAINDELRALTFEIDRISSTTQFNKKNLLDGTLQNNRLQIGANVGQNIVINIDNMDAENIGLKVTSFKTYGYTINGQSVKGYETRSKALEQARNVAYTQHTGEVSTIGGKYLLSNKSFTTLHSVKIAIASSKEHIYCVGNMVETTHSTRVAVDNFTVANQTLSKVQAAINKVSSTRSALGALQNRLEHTIANLDTSSENTSAAESQIRDVDMAREMVEYSKNNILQQAGQSMLAQANQSTQGVLSLLQ
;
A
#
# COMPACT_ATOMS: atom_id res chain seq x y z
N MET A 1 -33.14 8.54 78.15
CA MET A 1 -31.68 8.54 77.86
C MET A 1 -31.03 9.35 78.98
N ALA A 2 -30.02 8.80 79.67
CA ALA A 2 -29.27 9.51 80.69
C ALA A 2 -28.54 10.71 80.01
N MET A 3 -28.82 11.92 80.46
CA MET A 3 -28.15 13.12 79.99
C MET A 3 -26.75 13.19 80.59
N VAL A 4 -25.73 12.91 79.78
CA VAL A 4 -24.32 13.00 80.19
C VAL A 4 -23.83 14.39 79.78
N VAL A 5 -23.49 15.25 80.71
CA VAL A 5 -23.15 16.66 80.52
C VAL A 5 -21.74 16.84 79.95
N GLN A 6 -20.77 15.93 80.23
CA GLN A 6 -19.38 16.04 79.72
C GLN A 6 -19.18 15.58 78.28
N HIS A 7 -20.03 14.71 77.74
CA HIS A 7 -19.94 14.22 76.36
C HIS A 7 -21.30 14.32 75.68
N ASN A 8 -21.46 15.29 74.71
CA ASN A 8 -22.67 15.43 73.93
C ASN A 8 -22.71 14.40 72.78
N LEU A 9 -23.14 13.17 73.07
CA LEU A 9 -23.23 12.05 72.12
C LEU A 9 -24.17 12.37 70.95
N SER A 10 -25.24 13.19 71.20
CA SER A 10 -26.16 13.63 70.16
C SER A 10 -25.45 14.54 69.15
N SER A 11 -24.69 15.54 69.64
CA SER A 11 -23.90 16.44 68.80
C SER A 11 -22.81 15.71 68.03
N MET A 12 -22.10 14.74 68.69
CA MET A 12 -21.08 13.95 67.98
C MET A 12 -21.68 13.09 66.88
N ASN A 13 -22.83 12.45 67.11
CA ASN A 13 -23.51 11.67 66.07
C ASN A 13 -24.02 12.55 64.92
N THR A 14 -24.60 13.70 65.22
CA THR A 14 -25.06 14.67 64.20
C THR A 14 -23.90 15.21 63.41
N ASN A 15 -22.76 15.52 64.05
CA ASN A 15 -21.56 15.97 63.35
C ASN A 15 -20.98 14.91 62.41
N ARG A 16 -20.95 13.62 62.83
CA ARG A 16 -20.55 12.50 61.99
C ARG A 16 -21.48 12.36 60.78
N GLN A 17 -22.81 12.46 60.98
CA GLN A 17 -23.79 12.39 59.89
C GLN A 17 -23.69 13.57 58.93
N LEU A 18 -23.44 14.79 59.46
CA LEU A 18 -23.16 15.96 58.67
C LEU A 18 -21.90 15.76 57.80
N GLY A 19 -20.82 15.22 58.35
CA GLY A 19 -19.60 14.88 57.60
C GLY A 19 -19.85 13.93 56.44
N ILE A 20 -20.66 12.86 56.65
CA ILE A 20 -21.06 11.92 55.63
C ILE A 20 -21.87 12.64 54.51
N SER A 21 -22.88 13.45 54.87
CA SER A 21 -23.70 14.17 53.91
C SER A 21 -22.88 15.15 53.11
N THR A 22 -21.93 15.86 53.73
CA THR A 22 -21.01 16.78 53.06
C THR A 22 -20.10 16.07 52.05
N ALA A 23 -19.56 14.89 52.43
CA ALA A 23 -18.74 14.08 51.55
C ALA A 23 -19.56 13.56 50.33
N GLN A 24 -20.79 13.10 50.57
CA GLN A 24 -21.71 12.69 49.49
C GLN A 24 -22.06 13.83 48.57
N LEU A 25 -22.33 15.02 49.10
CA LEU A 25 -22.60 16.24 48.31
C LEU A 25 -21.39 16.58 47.45
N ALA A 26 -20.17 16.53 47.95
CA ALA A 26 -18.96 16.79 47.22
C ALA A 26 -18.79 15.80 46.05
N THR A 27 -19.06 14.49 46.29
CA THR A 27 -19.01 13.45 45.28
C THR A 27 -20.06 13.67 44.19
N SER A 28 -21.31 14.00 44.54
CA SER A 28 -22.36 14.30 43.56
C SER A 28 -22.01 15.57 42.74
N THR A 29 -21.42 16.59 43.40
CA THR A 29 -20.92 17.78 42.70
C THR A 29 -19.80 17.44 41.70
N GLU A 30 -18.88 16.61 42.08
CA GLU A 30 -17.79 16.13 41.19
C GLU A 30 -18.36 15.39 39.98
N LYS A 31 -19.31 14.48 40.15
CA LYS A 31 -19.95 13.74 39.06
C LYS A 31 -20.77 14.65 38.13
N LEU A 32 -21.56 15.58 38.69
CA LEU A 32 -22.34 16.55 37.93
C LEU A 32 -21.44 17.51 37.13
N SER A 33 -20.30 17.89 37.71
CA SER A 33 -19.35 18.79 37.04
C SER A 33 -18.56 18.11 35.92
N SER A 34 -18.21 16.82 36.13
CA SER A 34 -17.44 16.05 35.13
C SER A 34 -18.33 15.42 34.05
N GLY A 35 -19.61 15.18 34.35
CA GLY A 35 -20.51 14.39 33.51
C GLY A 35 -20.27 12.87 33.60
N TYR A 36 -19.31 12.43 34.41
CA TYR A 36 -18.96 11.02 34.55
C TYR A 36 -19.42 10.43 35.88
N ARG A 37 -19.93 9.22 35.83
CA ARG A 37 -20.28 8.39 37.00
C ARG A 37 -19.02 7.84 37.72
N ILE A 38 -17.98 7.53 36.89
CA ILE A 38 -16.69 6.98 37.36
C ILE A 38 -15.62 8.04 37.11
N ASN A 39 -15.21 8.77 38.16
CA ASN A 39 -14.14 9.76 38.09
C ASN A 39 -12.81 9.19 38.62
N ARG A 40 -12.88 8.33 39.63
CA ARG A 40 -11.69 7.79 40.30
C ARG A 40 -11.71 6.28 40.27
N ALA A 41 -10.52 5.67 40.34
CA ALA A 41 -10.40 4.22 40.43
C ALA A 41 -11.09 3.61 41.66
N ALA A 42 -11.31 4.43 42.73
CA ALA A 42 -12.02 4.04 43.93
C ALA A 42 -13.55 3.94 43.71
N ASP A 43 -14.11 4.58 42.71
CA ASP A 43 -15.55 4.56 42.43
C ASP A 43 -15.95 3.20 41.80
N ASP A 44 -15.20 2.73 40.82
CA ASP A 44 -15.35 1.41 40.19
C ASP A 44 -14.07 1.08 39.40
N ALA A 45 -13.20 0.28 40.00
CA ALA A 45 -11.94 -0.11 39.39
C ALA A 45 -12.13 -1.01 38.14
N ALA A 46 -13.17 -1.86 38.14
CA ALA A 46 -13.47 -2.73 36.99
C ALA A 46 -14.07 -1.95 35.84
N GLY A 47 -15.06 -1.10 36.09
CA GLY A 47 -15.69 -0.24 35.13
C GLY A 47 -14.70 0.75 34.49
N LEU A 48 -13.81 1.34 35.30
CA LEU A 48 -12.76 2.22 34.81
C LEU A 48 -11.82 1.49 33.85
N LYS A 49 -11.35 0.29 34.20
CA LYS A 49 -10.46 -0.50 33.33
C LYS A 49 -11.13 -0.83 31.98
N ILE A 50 -12.42 -1.19 32.02
CA ILE A 50 -13.18 -1.51 30.81
C ILE A 50 -13.38 -0.27 29.95
N SER A 51 -13.80 0.86 30.55
CA SER A 51 -14.03 2.12 29.82
C SER A 51 -12.74 2.66 29.19
N GLU A 52 -11.60 2.62 29.89
CA GLU A 52 -10.32 3.04 29.32
C GLU A 52 -9.87 2.14 28.16
N LYS A 53 -10.15 0.82 28.22
CA LYS A 53 -9.91 -0.09 27.09
C LYS A 53 -10.81 0.25 25.90
N MET A 54 -12.10 0.49 26.13
CA MET A 54 -13.05 0.87 25.08
C MET A 54 -12.67 2.22 24.47
N ARG A 55 -12.30 3.20 25.26
CA ARG A 55 -11.85 4.52 24.84
C ARG A 55 -10.57 4.45 23.99
N SER A 56 -9.63 3.57 24.39
CA SER A 56 -8.44 3.30 23.57
C SER A 56 -8.81 2.65 22.24
N GLN A 57 -9.81 1.77 22.23
CA GLN A 57 -10.31 1.11 21.02
C GLN A 57 -11.03 2.10 20.10
N VAL A 58 -11.90 2.98 20.62
CA VAL A 58 -12.55 4.06 19.85
C VAL A 58 -11.51 4.92 19.16
N ARG A 59 -10.55 5.46 19.90
CA ARG A 59 -9.45 6.25 19.30
C ARG A 59 -8.64 5.48 18.27
N GLY A 60 -8.48 4.18 18.45
CA GLY A 60 -7.82 3.31 17.48
C GLY A 60 -8.64 3.08 16.22
N LEU A 61 -9.96 2.99 16.33
CA LEU A 61 -10.89 2.87 15.20
C LEU A 61 -10.98 4.17 14.41
N ASP A 62 -11.07 5.31 15.09
CA ASP A 62 -11.09 6.64 14.45
C ASP A 62 -9.80 6.86 13.65
N GLN A 63 -8.62 6.56 14.24
CA GLN A 63 -7.35 6.65 13.52
C GLN A 63 -7.26 5.66 12.36
N ALA A 64 -7.91 4.51 12.46
CA ALA A 64 -7.96 3.53 11.37
C ALA A 64 -8.86 4.02 10.22
N SER A 65 -9.95 4.75 10.51
CA SER A 65 -10.79 5.44 9.53
C SER A 65 -9.99 6.51 8.78
N ASP A 66 -9.27 7.38 9.49
CA ASP A 66 -8.36 8.39 8.90
C ASP A 66 -7.30 7.75 8.00
N ASN A 67 -6.72 6.62 8.45
CA ASN A 67 -5.74 5.88 7.65
C ASN A 67 -6.36 5.32 6.36
N ALA A 68 -7.60 4.82 6.43
CA ALA A 68 -8.32 4.31 5.27
C ALA A 68 -8.64 5.42 4.26
N GLU A 69 -9.03 6.61 4.72
CA GLU A 69 -9.24 7.81 3.88
C GLU A 69 -7.95 8.25 3.19
N ASN A 70 -6.82 8.25 3.93
CA ASN A 70 -5.51 8.51 3.34
C ASN A 70 -5.14 7.47 2.27
N GLY A 71 -5.53 6.21 2.48
CA GLY A 71 -5.39 5.14 1.51
C GLY A 71 -6.21 5.39 0.24
N ILE A 72 -7.46 5.84 0.38
CA ILE A 72 -8.32 6.23 -0.75
C ILE A 72 -7.69 7.39 -1.52
N SER A 73 -7.20 8.42 -0.84
CA SER A 73 -6.54 9.58 -1.48
C SER A 73 -5.30 9.18 -2.27
N LEU A 74 -4.52 8.23 -1.76
CA LEU A 74 -3.37 7.65 -2.47
C LEU A 74 -3.82 6.90 -3.73
N ILE A 75 -4.86 6.07 -3.63
CA ILE A 75 -5.42 5.32 -4.77
C ILE A 75 -5.95 6.28 -5.83
N GLN A 76 -6.69 7.31 -5.46
CA GLN A 76 -7.23 8.31 -6.38
C GLN A 76 -6.12 9.08 -7.12
N THR A 77 -5.02 9.40 -6.43
CA THR A 77 -3.86 10.04 -7.06
C THR A 77 -3.22 9.11 -8.10
N ALA A 78 -3.07 7.83 -7.80
CA ALA A 78 -2.55 6.84 -8.74
C ALA A 78 -3.51 6.62 -9.91
N GLU A 79 -4.82 6.54 -9.66
CA GLU A 79 -5.85 6.35 -10.68
C GLU A 79 -5.91 7.54 -11.65
N GLY A 80 -5.80 8.77 -11.15
CA GLY A 80 -5.72 9.97 -11.98
C GLY A 80 -4.56 9.89 -12.97
N ALA A 81 -3.37 9.52 -12.51
CA ALA A 81 -2.20 9.34 -13.37
C ALA A 81 -2.36 8.18 -14.37
N LEU A 82 -2.98 7.07 -13.95
CA LEU A 82 -3.28 5.94 -14.84
C LEU A 82 -4.35 6.29 -15.89
N THR A 83 -5.25 7.21 -15.60
CA THR A 83 -6.25 7.71 -16.56
C THR A 83 -5.58 8.49 -17.68
N GLU A 84 -4.61 9.35 -17.37
CA GLU A 84 -3.79 10.06 -18.36
C GLU A 84 -2.93 9.07 -19.18
N THR A 85 -2.30 8.10 -18.51
CA THR A 85 -1.55 7.03 -19.18
C THR A 85 -2.44 6.25 -20.15
N HIS A 86 -3.68 5.95 -19.76
CA HIS A 86 -4.65 5.27 -20.63
C HIS A 86 -5.02 6.12 -21.85
N ALA A 87 -5.23 7.42 -21.69
CA ALA A 87 -5.52 8.34 -22.79
C ALA A 87 -4.34 8.42 -23.78
N ILE A 88 -3.10 8.48 -23.28
CA ILE A 88 -1.89 8.41 -24.08
C ILE A 88 -1.82 7.10 -24.87
N LEU A 89 -2.08 5.96 -24.23
CA LEU A 89 -2.08 4.66 -24.88
C LEU A 89 -3.15 4.56 -25.98
N GLN A 90 -4.33 5.14 -25.77
CA GLN A 90 -5.36 5.22 -26.81
C GLN A 90 -4.88 6.08 -28.00
N ARG A 91 -4.20 7.18 -27.75
CA ARG A 91 -3.60 8.00 -28.84
C ARG A 91 -2.53 7.22 -29.58
N MET A 92 -1.67 6.48 -28.86
CA MET A 92 -0.66 5.59 -29.47
C MET A 92 -1.30 4.49 -30.32
N ASN A 93 -2.45 3.94 -29.88
CA ASN A 93 -3.21 2.97 -30.67
C ASN A 93 -3.72 3.56 -31.98
N GLN A 94 -4.25 4.79 -31.95
CA GLN A 94 -4.67 5.51 -33.18
C GLN A 94 -3.51 5.71 -34.14
N LEU A 95 -2.36 6.17 -33.64
CA LEU A 95 -1.15 6.38 -34.42
C LEU A 95 -0.62 5.06 -35.00
N ALA A 96 -0.66 3.98 -34.27
CA ALA A 96 -0.25 2.66 -34.75
C ALA A 96 -1.17 2.16 -35.90
N VAL A 97 -2.48 2.37 -35.78
CA VAL A 97 -3.43 2.07 -36.86
C VAL A 97 -3.19 2.97 -38.09
N GLN A 98 -2.95 4.27 -37.86
CA GLN A 98 -2.63 5.21 -38.96
C GLN A 98 -1.34 4.79 -39.65
N GLY A 99 -0.28 4.45 -38.92
CA GLY A 99 1.01 4.05 -39.47
C GLY A 99 0.99 2.66 -40.16
N ALA A 100 0.00 1.82 -39.85
CA ALA A 100 -0.21 0.53 -40.51
C ALA A 100 -0.79 0.67 -41.94
N ASN A 101 -1.19 1.85 -42.34
CA ASN A 101 -1.73 2.06 -43.69
C ASN A 101 -0.59 2.24 -44.72
N ASP A 102 -0.63 1.49 -45.80
CA ASP A 102 0.37 1.53 -46.86
C ASP A 102 0.28 2.79 -47.76
N THR A 103 -0.70 3.66 -47.52
CA THR A 103 -0.79 4.98 -48.21
C THR A 103 0.17 6.02 -47.63
N ASN A 104 0.80 5.75 -46.48
CA ASN A 104 1.76 6.65 -45.85
C ASN A 104 3.14 6.52 -46.50
N GLU A 105 3.76 7.66 -46.79
CA GLU A 105 5.16 7.74 -47.19
C GLU A 105 6.09 7.59 -45.95
N ASP A 106 7.38 7.36 -46.21
CA ASP A 106 8.38 7.21 -45.13
C ASP A 106 8.46 8.46 -44.23
N ILE A 107 8.30 9.66 -44.82
CA ILE A 107 8.29 10.93 -44.08
C ILE A 107 7.09 10.99 -43.09
N ASP A 108 5.92 10.51 -43.54
CA ASP A 108 4.72 10.48 -42.67
C ASP A 108 4.90 9.50 -41.54
N ARG A 109 5.48 8.34 -41.82
CA ARG A 109 5.81 7.32 -40.79
C ARG A 109 6.85 7.82 -39.81
N ASP A 110 7.85 8.58 -40.23
CA ASP A 110 8.82 9.23 -39.37
C ASP A 110 8.15 10.21 -38.41
N ALA A 111 7.22 11.04 -38.90
CA ALA A 111 6.46 11.96 -38.04
C ALA A 111 5.61 11.22 -37.01
N ILE A 112 4.95 10.11 -37.40
CA ILE A 112 4.20 9.25 -36.47
C ILE A 112 5.14 8.61 -35.43
N ASN A 113 6.33 8.16 -35.83
CA ASN A 113 7.34 7.60 -34.94
C ASN A 113 7.83 8.62 -33.91
N ASP A 114 7.99 9.88 -34.30
CA ASP A 114 8.40 10.95 -33.40
C ASP A 114 7.28 11.24 -32.35
N GLU A 115 6.01 11.27 -32.77
CA GLU A 115 4.88 11.39 -31.83
C GLU A 115 4.80 10.19 -30.88
N LEU A 116 4.90 8.96 -31.40
CA LEU A 116 4.94 7.74 -30.57
C LEU A 116 6.08 7.76 -29.53
N ARG A 117 7.24 8.30 -29.93
CA ARG A 117 8.39 8.45 -29.06
C ARG A 117 8.14 9.46 -27.95
N ALA A 118 7.56 10.62 -28.30
CA ALA A 118 7.19 11.66 -27.33
C ALA A 118 6.16 11.14 -26.31
N LEU A 119 5.13 10.43 -26.78
CA LEU A 119 4.12 9.82 -25.93
C LEU A 119 4.71 8.74 -25.00
N THR A 120 5.67 7.96 -25.47
CA THR A 120 6.38 6.97 -24.65
C THR A 120 7.19 7.63 -23.53
N PHE A 121 7.88 8.74 -23.83
CA PHE A 121 8.58 9.53 -22.79
C PHE A 121 7.63 10.15 -21.79
N GLU A 122 6.43 10.56 -22.22
CA GLU A 122 5.43 11.12 -21.30
C GLU A 122 4.88 10.06 -20.34
N ILE A 123 4.69 8.81 -20.77
CA ILE A 123 4.34 7.69 -19.88
C ILE A 123 5.44 7.48 -18.83
N ASP A 124 6.72 7.46 -19.23
CA ASP A 124 7.85 7.34 -18.29
C ASP A 124 7.88 8.51 -17.31
N ARG A 125 7.60 9.73 -17.79
CA ARG A 125 7.53 10.92 -16.93
C ARG A 125 6.40 10.80 -15.91
N ILE A 126 5.19 10.43 -16.34
CA ILE A 126 4.04 10.22 -15.44
C ILE A 126 4.38 9.17 -14.38
N SER A 127 4.95 8.04 -14.79
CA SER A 127 5.33 6.97 -13.86
C SER A 127 6.35 7.43 -12.81
N SER A 128 7.34 8.23 -13.20
CA SER A 128 8.40 8.68 -12.30
C SER A 128 8.03 9.89 -11.44
N THR A 129 7.09 10.74 -11.91
CA THR A 129 6.72 11.99 -11.21
C THR A 129 5.49 11.86 -10.32
N THR A 130 4.65 10.82 -10.53
CA THR A 130 3.45 10.63 -9.71
C THR A 130 3.83 10.16 -8.32
N GLN A 131 3.62 11.05 -7.34
CA GLN A 131 3.96 10.78 -5.95
C GLN A 131 2.85 11.21 -5.01
N PHE A 132 2.73 10.52 -3.88
CA PHE A 132 1.90 10.87 -2.75
C PHE A 132 2.78 10.91 -1.50
N ASN A 133 2.81 12.04 -0.81
CA ASN A 133 3.67 12.24 0.37
C ASN A 133 5.14 11.80 0.13
N LYS A 134 5.74 12.22 -1.00
CA LYS A 134 7.12 11.89 -1.44
C LYS A 134 7.38 10.40 -1.73
N LYS A 135 6.35 9.58 -1.76
CA LYS A 135 6.45 8.18 -2.21
C LYS A 135 5.97 8.09 -3.65
N ASN A 136 6.79 7.56 -4.53
CA ASN A 136 6.39 7.28 -5.89
C ASN A 136 5.35 6.17 -5.90
N LEU A 137 4.35 6.30 -6.77
CA LEU A 137 3.22 5.36 -6.80
C LEU A 137 3.32 4.36 -7.94
N LEU A 138 3.89 4.76 -9.09
CA LEU A 138 3.82 4.01 -10.35
C LEU A 138 5.17 3.45 -10.82
N ASP A 139 6.24 3.63 -10.03
CA ASP A 139 7.60 3.16 -10.37
C ASP A 139 7.89 1.72 -9.87
N GLY A 140 6.88 1.04 -9.30
CA GLY A 140 7.02 -0.31 -8.76
C GLY A 140 7.63 -0.39 -7.36
N THR A 141 7.94 0.73 -6.72
CA THR A 141 8.45 0.73 -5.33
C THR A 141 7.33 0.51 -4.32
N LEU A 142 6.06 0.74 -4.71
CA LEU A 142 4.88 0.57 -3.85
C LEU A 142 4.41 -0.89 -3.83
N GLN A 143 5.30 -1.79 -3.32
CA GLN A 143 5.00 -3.20 -3.13
C GLN A 143 4.84 -3.52 -1.64
N ASN A 144 3.81 -4.31 -1.30
CA ASN A 144 3.50 -4.72 0.07
C ASN A 144 3.28 -3.56 1.07
N ASN A 145 2.78 -2.42 0.59
CA ASN A 145 2.43 -1.31 1.46
C ASN A 145 1.22 -1.68 2.32
N ARG A 146 1.43 -1.75 3.63
CA ARG A 146 0.40 -2.10 4.60
C ARG A 146 -0.27 -0.86 5.14
N LEU A 147 -1.57 -0.79 4.98
CA LEU A 147 -2.42 0.22 5.56
C LEU A 147 -3.10 -0.36 6.81
N GLN A 148 -2.83 0.20 7.98
CA GLN A 148 -3.47 -0.24 9.23
C GLN A 148 -4.89 0.32 9.28
N ILE A 149 -5.89 -0.56 9.19
CA ILE A 149 -7.31 -0.26 9.09
C ILE A 149 -8.12 -0.83 10.27
N GLY A 150 -7.50 -0.94 11.42
CA GLY A 150 -8.17 -1.39 12.63
C GLY A 150 -7.35 -1.14 13.88
N ALA A 151 -8.03 -1.15 15.04
CA ALA A 151 -7.44 -0.86 16.34
C ALA A 151 -6.51 -1.97 16.88
N ASN A 152 -6.55 -3.17 16.28
CA ASN A 152 -5.78 -4.31 16.77
C ASN A 152 -4.65 -4.69 15.83
N VAL A 153 -3.66 -5.42 16.35
CA VAL A 153 -2.51 -5.91 15.60
C VAL A 153 -2.97 -6.87 14.48
N GLY A 154 -2.42 -6.70 13.28
CA GLY A 154 -2.72 -7.56 12.13
C GLY A 154 -3.93 -7.14 11.29
N GLN A 155 -4.67 -6.11 11.69
CA GLN A 155 -5.78 -5.57 10.92
C GLN A 155 -5.26 -4.57 9.86
N ASN A 156 -4.73 -5.11 8.76
CA ASN A 156 -4.19 -4.27 7.67
C ASN A 156 -4.70 -4.73 6.31
N ILE A 157 -4.75 -3.78 5.36
CA ILE A 157 -4.91 -4.03 3.93
C ILE A 157 -3.56 -3.77 3.26
N VAL A 158 -3.21 -4.64 2.31
CA VAL A 158 -2.00 -4.50 1.50
C VAL A 158 -2.38 -3.82 0.19
N ILE A 159 -1.68 -2.74 -0.13
CA ILE A 159 -1.78 -2.04 -1.41
C ILE A 159 -0.52 -2.36 -2.22
N ASN A 160 -0.72 -2.89 -3.43
CA ASN A 160 0.31 -3.16 -4.39
C ASN A 160 -0.01 -2.40 -5.67
N ILE A 161 0.96 -1.64 -6.17
CA ILE A 161 0.90 -1.02 -7.49
C ILE A 161 2.13 -1.47 -8.25
N ASP A 162 1.89 -2.11 -9.40
CA ASP A 162 2.96 -2.56 -10.27
C ASP A 162 3.64 -1.37 -10.95
N ASN A 163 4.86 -1.61 -11.43
CA ASN A 163 5.56 -0.60 -12.24
C ASN A 163 4.83 -0.38 -13.56
N MET A 164 4.52 0.90 -13.84
CA MET A 164 3.75 1.37 -15.00
C MET A 164 4.59 2.21 -15.95
N ASP A 165 5.92 2.10 -15.91
CA ASP A 165 6.79 2.70 -16.92
C ASP A 165 6.61 2.01 -18.29
N ALA A 166 7.07 2.66 -19.34
CA ALA A 166 6.92 2.19 -20.72
C ALA A 166 7.60 0.83 -20.96
N GLU A 167 8.62 0.48 -20.17
CA GLU A 167 9.31 -0.80 -20.25
C GLU A 167 8.45 -1.92 -19.67
N ASN A 168 7.94 -1.73 -18.46
CA ASN A 168 7.16 -2.75 -17.76
C ASN A 168 5.77 -2.97 -18.35
N ILE A 169 5.17 -1.95 -18.97
CA ILE A 169 3.91 -2.14 -19.73
C ILE A 169 4.14 -2.73 -21.13
N GLY A 170 5.41 -2.95 -21.54
CA GLY A 170 5.77 -3.67 -22.76
C GLY A 170 5.93 -2.80 -24.00
N LEU A 171 5.97 -1.47 -23.87
CA LEU A 171 6.18 -0.53 -25.00
C LEU A 171 7.65 -0.36 -25.36
N LYS A 172 8.53 -0.42 -24.36
CA LYS A 172 9.98 -0.51 -24.55
C LYS A 172 10.40 -1.93 -24.19
N VAL A 173 11.10 -2.60 -25.09
CA VAL A 173 11.85 -3.79 -24.69
C VAL A 173 13.25 -3.31 -24.36
N THR A 174 13.74 -3.65 -23.17
CA THR A 174 15.17 -3.54 -22.84
C THR A 174 15.96 -4.06 -24.03
N SER A 175 16.92 -3.27 -24.47
CA SER A 175 17.80 -3.66 -25.57
C SER A 175 18.49 -4.98 -25.21
N PHE A 176 17.93 -6.10 -25.66
CA PHE A 176 18.69 -7.34 -25.61
C PHE A 176 19.57 -7.39 -26.85
N LYS A 177 20.84 -7.64 -26.60
CA LYS A 177 21.81 -7.83 -27.66
C LYS A 177 21.55 -9.20 -28.28
N THR A 178 21.10 -9.21 -29.53
CA THR A 178 21.09 -10.45 -30.31
C THR A 178 22.40 -10.57 -31.05
N TYR A 179 23.00 -11.71 -30.93
CA TYR A 179 24.26 -12.05 -31.61
C TYR A 179 23.93 -12.82 -32.88
N GLY A 180 24.18 -12.21 -34.01
CA GLY A 180 24.08 -12.84 -35.32
C GLY A 180 25.49 -13.06 -35.89
N TYR A 181 25.61 -13.91 -36.88
CA TYR A 181 26.83 -14.09 -37.66
C TYR A 181 26.47 -14.15 -39.15
N THR A 182 27.39 -13.70 -39.99
CA THR A 182 27.26 -13.81 -41.43
C THR A 182 28.29 -14.81 -41.95
N ILE A 183 27.87 -15.81 -42.73
CA ILE A 183 28.74 -16.73 -43.42
C ILE A 183 28.47 -16.61 -44.90
N ASN A 184 29.50 -16.36 -45.69
CA ASN A 184 29.41 -16.21 -47.17
C ASN A 184 28.34 -15.18 -47.62
N GLY A 185 28.19 -14.07 -46.87
CA GLY A 185 27.23 -13.03 -47.21
C GLY A 185 25.77 -13.29 -46.79
N GLN A 186 25.49 -14.48 -46.20
CA GLN A 186 24.17 -14.77 -45.64
C GLN A 186 24.15 -14.50 -44.11
N SER A 187 23.22 -13.67 -43.66
CA SER A 187 23.06 -13.45 -42.24
C SER A 187 22.18 -14.53 -41.60
N VAL A 188 22.63 -15.11 -40.54
CA VAL A 188 21.92 -16.11 -39.73
C VAL A 188 21.33 -15.46 -38.53
N LYS A 189 20.11 -15.88 -38.15
CA LYS A 189 19.27 -15.30 -37.08
C LYS A 189 20.02 -15.03 -35.78
N GLY A 190 19.65 -13.93 -35.13
CA GLY A 190 20.19 -13.53 -33.84
C GLY A 190 19.86 -14.50 -32.70
N TYR A 191 20.85 -14.74 -31.86
CA TYR A 191 20.76 -15.56 -30.66
C TYR A 191 20.86 -14.72 -29.40
N GLU A 192 20.11 -15.09 -28.37
CA GLU A 192 20.03 -14.32 -27.11
C GLU A 192 21.36 -14.24 -26.34
N THR A 193 22.26 -15.21 -26.56
CA THR A 193 23.56 -15.22 -25.92
C THR A 193 24.69 -15.44 -26.92
N ARG A 194 25.81 -14.76 -26.67
CA ARG A 194 27.03 -14.90 -27.47
C ARG A 194 27.50 -16.36 -27.58
N SER A 195 27.33 -17.13 -26.51
CA SER A 195 27.70 -18.54 -26.48
C SER A 195 26.89 -19.39 -27.44
N LYS A 196 25.55 -19.20 -27.49
CA LYS A 196 24.68 -19.93 -28.44
C LYS A 196 24.95 -19.52 -29.88
N ALA A 197 25.22 -18.24 -30.15
CA ALA A 197 25.59 -17.76 -31.47
C ALA A 197 26.91 -18.39 -31.96
N LEU A 198 27.92 -18.46 -31.08
CA LEU A 198 29.20 -19.06 -31.38
C LEU A 198 29.09 -20.58 -31.60
N GLU A 199 28.26 -21.28 -30.81
CA GLU A 199 28.02 -22.70 -30.94
C GLU A 199 27.38 -23.05 -32.29
N GLN A 200 26.36 -22.27 -32.68
CA GLN A 200 25.70 -22.41 -33.99
C GLN A 200 26.60 -22.00 -35.15
N ALA A 201 27.39 -20.92 -35.00
CA ALA A 201 28.41 -20.57 -36.01
C ALA A 201 29.43 -21.69 -36.23
N ARG A 202 29.89 -22.34 -35.16
CA ARG A 202 30.75 -23.52 -35.25
C ARG A 202 30.07 -24.68 -35.94
N ASN A 203 28.80 -24.95 -35.66
CA ASN A 203 28.04 -26.04 -36.29
C ASN A 203 27.83 -25.79 -37.78
N VAL A 204 27.51 -24.55 -38.21
CA VAL A 204 27.33 -24.18 -39.62
C VAL A 204 28.68 -24.20 -40.36
N ALA A 205 29.75 -23.65 -39.75
CA ALA A 205 31.08 -23.69 -40.30
C ALA A 205 31.55 -25.15 -40.50
N TYR A 206 31.24 -26.01 -39.52
CA TYR A 206 31.50 -27.43 -39.63
C TYR A 206 30.75 -28.09 -40.80
N THR A 207 29.44 -27.78 -40.97
CA THR A 207 28.59 -28.33 -42.03
C THR A 207 29.05 -27.89 -43.42
N GLN A 208 29.53 -26.64 -43.57
CA GLN A 208 30.08 -26.15 -44.85
C GLN A 208 31.46 -26.71 -45.15
N HIS A 209 32.31 -26.92 -44.13
CA HIS A 209 33.66 -27.48 -44.35
C HIS A 209 33.68 -29.00 -44.54
N THR A 210 32.63 -29.72 -44.14
CA THR A 210 32.53 -31.16 -44.43
C THR A 210 32.36 -31.45 -45.93
N GLY A 211 31.91 -30.45 -46.73
CA GLY A 211 31.89 -30.53 -48.20
C GLY A 211 33.26 -30.29 -48.84
N GLU A 212 34.21 -29.66 -48.15
CA GLU A 212 35.55 -29.32 -48.64
C GLU A 212 36.65 -30.27 -48.07
N VAL A 213 36.28 -31.18 -47.21
CA VAL A 213 37.20 -32.18 -46.66
C VAL A 213 37.49 -33.21 -47.74
N SER A 214 38.60 -33.07 -48.43
CA SER A 214 39.06 -34.08 -49.36
C SER A 214 39.67 -35.25 -48.60
N THR A 215 39.34 -36.47 -49.03
CA THR A 215 39.95 -37.67 -48.53
C THR A 215 41.07 -38.13 -49.51
N ILE A 216 42.30 -38.06 -49.05
CA ILE A 216 43.46 -38.58 -49.82
C ILE A 216 44.10 -39.66 -48.96
N GLY A 217 44.19 -40.91 -49.52
CA GLY A 217 44.85 -42.05 -48.86
C GLY A 217 44.20 -42.44 -47.50
N GLY A 218 42.85 -42.32 -47.35
CA GLY A 218 42.12 -42.71 -46.12
C GLY A 218 42.23 -41.73 -44.93
N LYS A 219 42.80 -40.60 -45.17
CA LYS A 219 42.88 -39.50 -44.15
C LYS A 219 42.06 -38.30 -44.57
N TYR A 220 41.46 -37.65 -43.60
CA TYR A 220 40.71 -36.40 -43.82
C TYR A 220 41.65 -35.16 -43.79
N LEU A 221 41.67 -34.37 -44.84
CA LEU A 221 42.51 -33.19 -44.96
C LEU A 221 41.66 -31.94 -44.75
N LEU A 222 42.02 -31.12 -43.77
CA LEU A 222 41.43 -29.81 -43.53
C LEU A 222 42.58 -28.81 -43.46
N SER A 223 42.66 -27.87 -44.41
CA SER A 223 43.65 -26.81 -44.39
C SER A 223 45.09 -27.28 -44.12
N ASN A 224 45.61 -28.22 -44.96
CA ASN A 224 46.96 -28.81 -44.85
C ASN A 224 47.27 -29.69 -43.59
N LYS A 225 46.30 -30.02 -42.77
CA LYS A 225 46.45 -30.97 -41.66
C LYS A 225 45.66 -32.26 -41.96
N SER A 226 46.30 -33.40 -41.85
CA SER A 226 45.65 -34.73 -42.05
C SER A 226 45.09 -35.27 -40.75
N PHE A 227 43.85 -35.71 -40.76
CA PHE A 227 43.17 -36.34 -39.63
C PHE A 227 42.73 -37.73 -39.95
N THR A 228 42.82 -38.62 -38.98
CA THR A 228 42.53 -40.05 -39.16
C THR A 228 41.07 -40.42 -39.12
N THR A 229 40.27 -39.57 -38.54
CA THR A 229 38.80 -39.75 -38.40
C THR A 229 38.03 -38.43 -38.55
N LEU A 230 36.80 -38.52 -39.03
CA LEU A 230 35.89 -37.35 -39.10
C LEU A 230 35.64 -36.71 -37.74
N HIS A 231 35.72 -37.53 -36.69
CA HIS A 231 35.58 -37.05 -35.30
C HIS A 231 36.77 -36.19 -34.88
N SER A 232 37.98 -36.53 -35.30
CA SER A 232 39.18 -35.71 -35.05
C SER A 232 39.15 -34.38 -35.78
N VAL A 233 38.54 -34.30 -36.94
CA VAL A 233 38.29 -33.06 -37.68
C VAL A 233 37.30 -32.16 -36.90
N LYS A 234 36.23 -32.75 -36.35
CA LYS A 234 35.27 -32.05 -35.48
C LYS A 234 35.94 -31.41 -34.29
N ILE A 235 36.80 -32.15 -33.59
CA ILE A 235 37.54 -31.69 -32.41
C ILE A 235 38.53 -30.56 -32.82
N ALA A 236 39.20 -30.69 -33.95
CA ALA A 236 40.14 -29.71 -34.45
C ALA A 236 39.43 -28.39 -34.81
N ILE A 237 38.27 -28.43 -35.43
CA ILE A 237 37.45 -27.24 -35.71
C ILE A 237 36.92 -26.62 -34.41
N ALA A 238 36.51 -27.43 -33.46
CA ALA A 238 35.98 -26.96 -32.16
C ALA A 238 37.06 -26.40 -31.24
N SER A 239 38.30 -26.89 -31.32
CA SER A 239 39.44 -26.51 -30.47
C SER A 239 40.33 -25.42 -31.04
N SER A 240 40.27 -25.12 -32.35
CA SER A 240 41.07 -24.07 -32.95
C SER A 240 40.49 -22.68 -32.62
N LYS A 241 41.09 -22.02 -31.65
CA LYS A 241 40.79 -20.62 -31.35
C LYS A 241 41.19 -19.66 -32.49
N GLU A 242 42.02 -20.10 -33.43
CA GLU A 242 42.68 -19.21 -34.40
C GLU A 242 42.17 -19.34 -35.85
N HIS A 243 41.39 -20.34 -36.24
CA HIS A 243 41.05 -20.53 -37.63
C HIS A 243 39.61 -20.93 -37.91
N ILE A 244 38.69 -20.17 -37.35
CA ILE A 244 37.38 -20.10 -37.98
C ILE A 244 37.46 -18.97 -39.01
N TYR A 245 38.06 -19.25 -40.16
CA TYR A 245 38.11 -18.36 -41.29
C TYR A 245 36.79 -18.28 -42.07
N CYS A 246 35.72 -18.71 -41.46
CA CYS A 246 34.38 -18.34 -41.92
C CYS A 246 33.97 -17.11 -41.18
N VAL A 247 34.70 -16.08 -41.38
CA VAL A 247 34.46 -14.82 -40.71
C VAL A 247 33.50 -14.02 -41.51
N GLY A 248 32.25 -14.20 -41.21
CA GLY A 248 31.38 -13.08 -41.18
C GLY A 248 31.58 -12.42 -39.82
N ASN A 249 31.72 -11.11 -39.80
CA ASN A 249 31.75 -10.33 -38.58
C ASN A 249 30.56 -10.74 -37.73
N MET A 250 30.82 -11.05 -36.45
CA MET A 250 29.76 -11.19 -35.49
C MET A 250 29.05 -9.85 -35.39
N VAL A 251 27.85 -9.74 -35.95
CA VAL A 251 27.07 -8.54 -35.92
C VAL A 251 26.30 -8.54 -34.61
N GLU A 252 26.77 -7.73 -33.68
CA GLU A 252 26.04 -7.40 -32.47
C GLU A 252 24.93 -6.43 -32.88
N THR A 253 23.73 -6.93 -33.10
CA THR A 253 22.57 -6.10 -33.41
C THR A 253 21.87 -5.80 -32.11
N THR A 254 21.98 -4.55 -31.66
CA THR A 254 21.20 -4.08 -30.53
C THR A 254 19.78 -3.81 -31.04
N HIS A 255 18.87 -4.74 -30.83
CA HIS A 255 17.45 -4.51 -31.08
C HIS A 255 16.87 -3.78 -29.89
N SER A 256 16.78 -2.46 -29.96
CA SER A 256 15.79 -1.74 -29.16
C SER A 256 14.47 -1.83 -29.93
N THR A 257 13.62 -2.76 -29.60
CA THR A 257 12.26 -2.77 -30.14
C THR A 257 11.48 -1.64 -29.48
N ARG A 258 11.66 -0.44 -29.99
CA ARG A 258 10.78 0.69 -29.73
C ARG A 258 9.42 0.42 -30.35
N VAL A 259 8.41 1.08 -29.80
CA VAL A 259 7.15 1.24 -30.50
C VAL A 259 7.46 2.05 -31.77
N ALA A 260 7.27 1.48 -32.93
CA ALA A 260 7.58 2.10 -34.21
C ALA A 260 6.57 1.61 -35.28
N VAL A 261 6.44 2.38 -36.38
CA VAL A 261 5.53 2.08 -37.47
C VAL A 261 6.25 2.14 -38.83
N ASP A 262 7.54 1.72 -38.86
CA ASP A 262 8.39 1.80 -40.04
C ASP A 262 7.81 1.04 -41.23
N ASN A 263 7.07 -0.03 -41.02
CA ASN A 263 6.34 -0.78 -42.02
C ASN A 263 5.08 -1.43 -41.46
N PHE A 264 4.21 -1.97 -42.29
CA PHE A 264 2.96 -2.63 -41.93
C PHE A 264 3.15 -3.71 -40.84
N THR A 265 4.20 -4.54 -40.95
CA THR A 265 4.46 -5.62 -39.97
C THR A 265 4.85 -5.06 -38.62
N VAL A 266 5.71 -4.04 -38.58
CA VAL A 266 6.16 -3.38 -37.35
C VAL A 266 5.00 -2.61 -36.70
N ALA A 267 4.19 -1.92 -37.50
CA ALA A 267 3.01 -1.22 -37.04
C ALA A 267 1.99 -2.17 -36.39
N ASN A 268 1.75 -3.35 -36.93
CA ASN A 268 0.90 -4.37 -36.34
C ASN A 268 1.48 -4.95 -35.03
N GLN A 269 2.79 -5.12 -34.94
CA GLN A 269 3.44 -5.50 -33.68
C GLN A 269 3.30 -4.41 -32.63
N THR A 270 3.45 -3.15 -33.03
CA THR A 270 3.22 -1.98 -32.19
C THR A 270 1.79 -1.94 -31.68
N LEU A 271 0.82 -2.15 -32.57
CA LEU A 271 -0.60 -2.22 -32.22
C LEU A 271 -0.88 -3.28 -31.16
N SER A 272 -0.33 -4.49 -31.34
CA SER A 272 -0.45 -5.58 -30.37
C SER A 272 0.15 -5.23 -29.00
N LYS A 273 1.33 -4.57 -28.97
CA LYS A 273 1.98 -4.12 -27.75
C LYS A 273 1.17 -3.06 -27.03
N VAL A 274 0.68 -2.06 -27.76
CA VAL A 274 -0.16 -0.99 -27.20
C VAL A 274 -1.46 -1.55 -26.65
N GLN A 275 -2.11 -2.51 -27.32
CA GLN A 275 -3.29 -3.20 -26.80
C GLN A 275 -3.00 -3.98 -25.52
N ALA A 276 -1.88 -4.69 -25.45
CA ALA A 276 -1.43 -5.37 -24.24
C ALA A 276 -1.17 -4.38 -23.09
N ALA A 277 -0.55 -3.23 -23.37
CA ALA A 277 -0.34 -2.17 -22.40
C ALA A 277 -1.67 -1.58 -21.89
N ILE A 278 -2.63 -1.32 -22.77
CA ILE A 278 -3.99 -0.88 -22.41
C ILE A 278 -4.65 -1.88 -21.46
N ASN A 279 -4.58 -3.17 -21.78
CA ASN A 279 -5.15 -4.22 -20.93
C ASN A 279 -4.48 -4.26 -19.56
N LYS A 280 -3.15 -4.11 -19.49
CA LYS A 280 -2.41 -4.08 -18.23
C LYS A 280 -2.80 -2.88 -17.36
N VAL A 281 -2.82 -1.68 -17.92
CA VAL A 281 -3.25 -0.46 -17.22
C VAL A 281 -4.70 -0.57 -16.77
N SER A 282 -5.60 -1.09 -17.61
CA SER A 282 -7.02 -1.29 -17.26
C SER A 282 -7.18 -2.30 -16.12
N SER A 283 -6.41 -3.39 -16.12
CA SER A 283 -6.41 -4.37 -15.03
C SER A 283 -5.95 -3.76 -13.70
N THR A 284 -4.89 -2.96 -13.74
CA THR A 284 -4.40 -2.27 -12.54
C THR A 284 -5.42 -1.25 -12.02
N ARG A 285 -6.06 -0.47 -12.90
CA ARG A 285 -7.14 0.45 -12.51
C ARG A 285 -8.32 -0.30 -11.89
N SER A 286 -8.72 -1.43 -12.45
CA SER A 286 -9.79 -2.27 -11.91
C SER A 286 -9.44 -2.79 -10.50
N ALA A 287 -8.20 -3.21 -10.28
CA ALA A 287 -7.72 -3.65 -8.97
C ALA A 287 -7.72 -2.50 -7.95
N LEU A 288 -7.30 -1.30 -8.35
CA LEU A 288 -7.32 -0.11 -7.49
C LEU A 288 -8.77 0.31 -7.14
N GLY A 289 -9.70 0.29 -8.11
CA GLY A 289 -11.11 0.56 -7.86
C GLY A 289 -11.75 -0.46 -6.91
N ALA A 290 -11.40 -1.75 -7.03
CA ALA A 290 -11.84 -2.77 -6.08
C ALA A 290 -11.29 -2.53 -4.67
N LEU A 291 -10.04 -2.07 -4.55
CA LEU A 291 -9.45 -1.71 -3.26
C LEU A 291 -10.12 -0.47 -2.65
N GLN A 292 -10.45 0.53 -3.46
CA GLN A 292 -11.20 1.71 -3.01
C GLN A 292 -12.55 1.32 -2.44
N ASN A 293 -13.36 0.54 -3.17
CA ASN A 293 -14.66 0.06 -2.66
C ASN A 293 -14.51 -0.72 -1.35
N ARG A 294 -13.46 -1.54 -1.22
CA ARG A 294 -13.18 -2.26 0.02
C ARG A 294 -12.84 -1.32 1.17
N LEU A 295 -12.07 -0.26 0.94
CA LEU A 295 -11.75 0.75 1.94
C LEU A 295 -12.99 1.53 2.37
N GLU A 296 -13.85 1.93 1.44
CA GLU A 296 -15.12 2.62 1.73
C GLU A 296 -16.04 1.75 2.62
N HIS A 297 -16.20 0.48 2.32
CA HIS A 297 -16.94 -0.45 3.18
C HIS A 297 -16.26 -0.67 4.53
N THR A 298 -14.93 -0.63 4.56
CA THR A 298 -14.18 -0.73 5.82
C THR A 298 -14.40 0.50 6.69
N ILE A 299 -14.35 1.71 6.13
CA ILE A 299 -14.64 2.96 6.84
C ILE A 299 -16.04 2.90 7.46
N ALA A 300 -17.08 2.57 6.68
CA ALA A 300 -18.44 2.45 7.19
C ALA A 300 -18.57 1.42 8.35
N ASN A 301 -17.81 0.34 8.29
CA ASN A 301 -17.76 -0.65 9.39
C ASN A 301 -17.01 -0.12 10.62
N LEU A 302 -15.89 0.60 10.42
CA LEU A 302 -15.11 1.22 11.49
C LEU A 302 -15.94 2.28 12.22
N ASP A 303 -16.62 3.14 11.50
CA ASP A 303 -17.48 4.19 12.06
C ASP A 303 -18.62 3.59 12.90
N THR A 304 -19.31 2.57 12.36
CA THR A 304 -20.34 1.85 13.10
C THR A 304 -19.79 1.17 14.35
N SER A 305 -18.58 0.61 14.25
CA SER A 305 -17.91 -0.05 15.39
C SER A 305 -17.44 0.97 16.44
N SER A 306 -16.97 2.14 16.01
CA SER A 306 -16.57 3.25 16.88
C SER A 306 -17.79 3.79 17.62
N GLU A 307 -18.91 4.04 16.92
CA GLU A 307 -20.17 4.49 17.51
C GLU A 307 -20.71 3.51 18.56
N ASN A 308 -20.79 2.23 18.21
CA ASN A 308 -21.26 1.20 19.15
C ASN A 308 -20.35 1.05 20.39
N THR A 309 -19.03 1.14 20.19
CA THR A 309 -18.08 1.05 21.31
C THR A 309 -18.13 2.30 22.17
N SER A 310 -18.31 3.49 21.57
CA SER A 310 -18.51 4.75 22.29
C SER A 310 -19.82 4.74 23.08
N ALA A 311 -20.91 4.23 22.50
CA ALA A 311 -22.18 4.08 23.21
C ALA A 311 -22.06 3.12 24.40
N ALA A 312 -21.33 2.02 24.25
CA ALA A 312 -21.07 1.08 25.33
C ALA A 312 -20.17 1.70 26.42
N GLU A 313 -19.18 2.50 26.05
CA GLU A 313 -18.32 3.25 26.98
C GLU A 313 -19.14 4.26 27.79
N SER A 314 -20.02 5.02 27.10
CA SER A 314 -20.95 5.98 27.72
C SER A 314 -21.84 5.30 28.77
N GLN A 315 -22.42 4.15 28.51
CA GLN A 315 -23.23 3.40 29.48
C GLN A 315 -22.46 3.02 30.76
N ILE A 316 -21.15 2.80 30.62
CA ILE A 316 -20.31 2.44 31.76
C ILE A 316 -19.87 3.68 32.55
N ARG A 317 -19.46 4.73 31.84
CA ARG A 317 -18.74 5.86 32.43
C ARG A 317 -19.60 7.10 32.68
N ASP A 318 -20.59 7.36 31.84
CA ASP A 318 -21.37 8.58 31.94
C ASP A 318 -22.38 8.54 33.08
N VAL A 319 -22.68 9.71 33.62
CA VAL A 319 -23.66 9.87 34.70
C VAL A 319 -25.03 10.21 34.11
N ASP A 320 -26.07 9.60 34.69
CA ASP A 320 -27.44 10.08 34.50
C ASP A 320 -27.62 11.37 35.29
N MET A 321 -27.55 12.50 34.59
CA MET A 321 -27.62 13.82 35.15
C MET A 321 -28.92 14.06 35.96
N ALA A 322 -30.06 13.53 35.51
CA ALA A 322 -31.32 13.68 36.18
C ALA A 322 -31.35 12.99 37.56
N ARG A 323 -30.85 11.76 37.58
CA ARG A 323 -30.73 10.98 38.83
C ARG A 323 -29.73 11.58 39.79
N GLU A 324 -28.57 12.02 39.31
CA GLU A 324 -27.52 12.61 40.16
C GLU A 324 -27.94 13.99 40.69
N MET A 325 -28.72 14.78 39.97
CA MET A 325 -29.32 16.04 40.45
C MET A 325 -30.30 15.80 41.61
N VAL A 326 -31.08 14.72 41.58
CA VAL A 326 -31.95 14.34 42.69
C VAL A 326 -31.11 13.94 43.92
N GLU A 327 -30.04 13.18 43.73
CA GLU A 327 -29.11 12.82 44.87
C GLU A 327 -28.40 14.06 45.41
N TYR A 328 -27.96 14.98 44.54
CA TYR A 328 -27.38 16.27 44.93
C TYR A 328 -28.38 17.10 45.78
N SER A 329 -29.61 17.27 45.30
CA SER A 329 -30.65 18.03 46.02
C SER A 329 -30.98 17.41 47.36
N LYS A 330 -31.11 16.08 47.42
CA LYS A 330 -31.31 15.33 48.68
C LYS A 330 -30.16 15.57 49.66
N ASN A 331 -28.91 15.44 49.21
CA ASN A 331 -27.74 15.62 50.07
C ASN A 331 -27.59 17.09 50.53
N ASN A 332 -27.97 18.07 49.72
CA ASN A 332 -28.01 19.49 50.11
C ASN A 332 -29.04 19.73 51.21
N ILE A 333 -30.26 19.19 51.07
CA ILE A 333 -31.30 19.29 52.11
C ILE A 333 -30.83 18.60 53.41
N LEU A 334 -30.24 17.43 53.32
CA LEU A 334 -29.70 16.71 54.46
C LEU A 334 -28.57 17.48 55.18
N GLN A 335 -27.71 18.16 54.39
CA GLN A 335 -26.65 19.01 54.94
C GLN A 335 -27.26 20.19 55.73
N GLN A 336 -28.25 20.90 55.16
CA GLN A 336 -28.96 22.02 55.86
C GLN A 336 -29.69 21.55 57.11
N ALA A 337 -30.38 20.38 57.02
CA ALA A 337 -31.07 19.80 58.15
C ALA A 337 -30.07 19.35 59.25
N GLY A 338 -28.94 18.75 58.85
CA GLY A 338 -27.87 18.34 59.76
C GLY A 338 -27.23 19.51 60.51
N GLN A 339 -27.01 20.65 59.81
CA GLN A 339 -26.53 21.87 60.48
C GLN A 339 -27.55 22.40 61.52
N SER A 340 -28.84 22.41 61.19
CA SER A 340 -29.90 22.82 62.11
C SER A 340 -29.99 21.89 63.29
N MET A 341 -29.92 20.59 63.07
CA MET A 341 -29.93 19.56 64.16
C MET A 341 -28.68 19.63 65.05
N LEU A 342 -27.51 19.95 64.47
CA LEU A 342 -26.29 20.18 65.26
C LEU A 342 -26.44 21.41 66.19
N ALA A 343 -27.00 22.52 65.68
CA ALA A 343 -27.29 23.68 66.47
C ALA A 343 -28.28 23.37 67.59
N GLN A 344 -29.34 22.60 67.31
CA GLN A 344 -30.32 22.17 68.29
C GLN A 344 -29.71 21.25 69.40
N ALA A 345 -28.85 20.32 69.01
CA ALA A 345 -28.15 19.40 69.92
C ALA A 345 -27.20 20.17 70.87
N ASN A 346 -26.55 21.24 70.34
CA ASN A 346 -25.69 22.08 71.18
C ASN A 346 -26.50 22.96 72.16
N GLN A 347 -27.66 23.49 71.73
CA GLN A 347 -28.54 24.28 72.60
C GLN A 347 -29.15 23.47 73.71
N SER A 348 -29.50 22.21 73.46
CA SER A 348 -30.09 21.34 74.49
C SER A 348 -29.15 21.09 75.69
N THR A 349 -27.85 20.99 75.46
CA THR A 349 -26.85 20.85 76.50
C THR A 349 -26.58 22.15 77.26
N GLN A 350 -26.66 23.31 76.59
CA GLN A 350 -26.53 24.61 77.23
C GLN A 350 -27.72 24.91 78.13
N GLY A 351 -28.95 24.52 77.74
CA GLY A 351 -30.14 24.67 78.57
C GLY A 351 -30.09 23.88 79.81
N VAL A 352 -29.45 22.68 79.84
CA VAL A 352 -29.24 21.89 81.03
C VAL A 352 -28.18 22.53 81.96
N LEU A 353 -27.13 23.12 81.40
CA LEU A 353 -26.11 23.82 82.16
C LEU A 353 -26.65 25.05 82.87
N SER A 354 -27.60 25.80 82.20
CA SER A 354 -28.25 26.97 82.81
C SER A 354 -29.27 26.65 83.93
N LEU A 355 -29.75 25.41 83.93
CA LEU A 355 -30.63 24.92 85.05
C LEU A 355 -29.83 24.39 86.28
N LEU A 356 -28.53 24.18 86.10
CA LEU A 356 -27.62 23.74 87.16
C LEU A 356 -26.81 24.88 87.81
N GLN A 357 -26.89 26.08 87.25
CA GLN A 357 -26.39 27.32 87.86
C GLN A 357 -27.51 28.07 88.57
#